data_c0029b5be30c57ba3979f8d604ebd9d6
#
_entry.id   c0029b5be30c57ba3979f8d604ebd9d6
#
_cell.length_a   1.000
_cell.length_b   1.000
_cell.length_c   1.000
_cell.angle_alpha   90.00
_cell.angle_beta   90.00
_cell.angle_gamma   90.00
#
_symmetry.space_group_name_H-M   'P 1'
#
loop_
_entity.id
_entity.type
_entity.pdbx_description
1 polymer ?
#
loop_
_entity_poly.entity_id
_entity_poly.type
_entity_poly.pdbx_seq_one_letter_code
_entity_poly.pdbx_strand_id
1 'polypeptide(L)'
;MFPLTHSVNKQLLPILDKPMFYYPLSLMMLCGIKDYIFIINKDQQGNFQKALGNENDLGIRVKFVIQEKPRGLPEAFTITKKLIKNQSVAMILGDNFFFGSMLSPLIKKSFRLKNGCNIYLYPSNKTSSYGVVEFNKKNKIKKIIEK
;
A
#
# COMPACT_ATOMS: atom_id res chain seq x y z
N MET A 1 1.16 7.60 -18.04
CA MET A 1 1.38 6.18 -18.44
C MET A 1 0.47 5.72 -19.56
N PHE A 2 -0.40 6.59 -20.03
CA PHE A 2 -1.13 6.41 -21.26
C PHE A 2 -0.16 6.30 -22.46
N PRO A 3 -0.36 5.37 -23.47
CA PRO A 3 -1.49 4.45 -23.61
C PRO A 3 -1.35 3.08 -22.90
N LEU A 4 -0.22 2.76 -22.30
CA LEU A 4 0.08 1.45 -21.71
C LEU A 4 -0.93 0.99 -20.66
N THR A 5 -1.54 1.91 -19.94
CA THR A 5 -2.51 1.62 -18.88
C THR A 5 -3.93 1.33 -19.39
N HIS A 6 -4.15 1.30 -20.70
CA HIS A 6 -5.45 0.88 -21.27
C HIS A 6 -5.70 -0.61 -21.12
N SER A 7 -4.66 -1.41 -21.27
CA SER A 7 -4.77 -2.88 -21.31
C SER A 7 -4.15 -3.58 -20.10
N VAL A 8 -3.32 -2.88 -19.34
CA VAL A 8 -2.61 -3.45 -18.20
C VAL A 8 -2.76 -2.56 -16.96
N ASN A 9 -3.00 -3.17 -15.82
CA ASN A 9 -3.02 -2.46 -14.55
C ASN A 9 -1.67 -1.76 -14.31
N LYS A 10 -1.70 -0.48 -13.92
CA LYS A 10 -0.52 0.33 -13.67
C LYS A 10 0.51 -0.36 -12.76
N GLN A 11 0.04 -1.06 -11.74
CA GLN A 11 0.88 -1.73 -10.75
C GLN A 11 1.61 -2.95 -11.30
N LEU A 12 1.17 -3.49 -12.44
CA LEU A 12 1.81 -4.60 -13.15
C LEU A 12 2.82 -4.14 -14.20
N LEU A 13 2.86 -2.83 -14.51
CA LEU A 13 3.87 -2.31 -15.43
C LEU A 13 5.26 -2.45 -14.82
N PRO A 14 6.26 -2.87 -15.63
CA PRO A 14 7.61 -3.02 -15.15
C PRO A 14 8.26 -1.67 -14.85
N ILE A 15 8.97 -1.59 -13.75
CA ILE A 15 9.94 -0.56 -13.44
C ILE A 15 11.29 -1.26 -13.35
N LEU A 16 12.17 -1.02 -14.32
CA LEU A 16 13.41 -1.76 -14.52
C LEU A 16 13.14 -3.26 -14.76
N ASP A 17 13.42 -4.10 -13.78
CA ASP A 17 13.45 -5.56 -13.87
C ASP A 17 12.19 -6.24 -13.28
N LYS A 18 11.28 -5.49 -12.64
CA LYS A 18 10.14 -6.07 -11.94
C LYS A 18 8.89 -5.19 -11.97
N PRO A 19 7.68 -5.79 -11.84
CA PRO A 19 6.43 -5.05 -11.73
C PRO A 19 6.45 -4.03 -10.58
N MET A 20 5.78 -2.89 -10.78
CA MET A 20 5.77 -1.78 -9.84
C MET A 20 5.37 -2.19 -8.42
N PHE A 21 4.39 -3.08 -8.25
CA PHE A 21 3.92 -3.50 -6.93
C PHE A 21 4.97 -4.24 -6.09
N TYR A 22 6.02 -4.76 -6.69
CA TYR A 22 7.11 -5.42 -5.96
C TYR A 22 7.91 -4.46 -5.09
N TYR A 23 7.97 -3.19 -5.45
CA TYR A 23 8.71 -2.19 -4.66
C TYR A 23 8.07 -1.97 -3.28
N PRO A 24 6.76 -1.63 -3.16
CA PRO A 24 6.12 -1.57 -1.85
C PRO A 24 6.06 -2.93 -1.15
N LEU A 25 5.85 -4.02 -1.89
CA LEU A 25 5.87 -5.36 -1.31
C LEU A 25 7.22 -5.67 -0.64
N SER A 26 8.34 -5.46 -1.34
CA SER A 26 9.68 -5.73 -0.81
C SER A 26 9.99 -4.88 0.42
N LEU A 27 9.54 -3.62 0.46
CA LEU A 27 9.69 -2.77 1.64
C LEU A 27 8.97 -3.38 2.86
N MET A 28 7.73 -3.86 2.68
CA MET A 28 6.98 -4.51 3.76
C MET A 28 7.63 -5.84 4.18
N MET A 29 8.18 -6.61 3.23
CA MET A 29 8.94 -7.83 3.53
C MET A 29 10.19 -7.52 4.36
N LEU A 30 10.94 -6.48 4.02
CA LEU A 30 12.09 -5.99 4.81
C LEU A 30 11.68 -5.54 6.22
N CYS A 31 10.43 -5.12 6.39
CA CYS A 31 9.86 -4.84 7.71
C CYS A 31 9.51 -6.11 8.51
N GLY A 32 9.55 -7.29 7.88
CA GLY A 32 9.25 -8.57 8.51
C GLY A 32 7.77 -8.98 8.41
N ILE A 33 6.97 -8.29 7.62
CA ILE A 33 5.57 -8.66 7.36
C ILE A 33 5.56 -9.87 6.44
N LYS A 34 4.76 -10.88 6.79
CA LYS A 34 4.63 -12.13 6.03
C LYS A 34 3.22 -12.38 5.50
N ASP A 35 2.21 -11.77 6.10
CA ASP A 35 0.81 -11.94 5.70
C ASP A 35 0.34 -10.73 4.92
N TYR A 36 -0.14 -10.96 3.71
CA TYR A 36 -0.57 -9.91 2.78
C TYR A 36 -2.00 -10.13 2.32
N ILE A 37 -2.71 -9.03 2.13
CA ILE A 37 -4.00 -8.99 1.47
C ILE A 37 -3.86 -8.05 0.27
N PHE A 38 -3.94 -8.60 -0.92
CA PHE A 38 -3.97 -7.84 -2.16
C PHE A 38 -5.42 -7.50 -2.50
N ILE A 39 -5.72 -6.22 -2.50
CA ILE A 39 -7.04 -5.70 -2.89
C ILE A 39 -6.95 -5.27 -4.33
N ILE A 40 -7.67 -5.95 -5.19
CA ILE A 40 -7.55 -5.82 -6.64
C ILE A 40 -8.93 -5.89 -7.31
N ASN A 41 -9.02 -5.47 -8.56
CA ASN A 41 -10.20 -5.70 -9.38
C ASN A 41 -10.26 -7.17 -9.83
N LYS A 42 -11.47 -7.68 -10.03
CA LYS A 42 -11.73 -9.08 -10.36
C LYS A 42 -10.98 -9.55 -11.62
N ASP A 43 -10.98 -8.74 -12.65
CA ASP A 43 -10.34 -8.99 -13.94
C ASP A 43 -8.81 -9.05 -13.86
N GLN A 44 -8.21 -8.52 -12.81
CA GLN A 44 -6.76 -8.42 -12.63
C GLN A 44 -6.16 -9.57 -11.79
N GLN A 45 -6.98 -10.38 -11.14
CA GLN A 45 -6.49 -11.39 -10.20
C GLN A 45 -5.50 -12.37 -10.84
N GLY A 46 -5.82 -12.91 -12.00
CA GLY A 46 -4.93 -13.85 -12.71
C GLY A 46 -3.58 -13.22 -13.10
N ASN A 47 -3.59 -11.93 -13.46
CA ASN A 47 -2.39 -11.21 -13.82
C ASN A 47 -1.48 -10.98 -12.59
N PHE A 48 -2.07 -10.60 -11.45
CA PHE A 48 -1.30 -10.45 -10.19
C PHE A 48 -0.75 -11.79 -9.69
N GLN A 49 -1.54 -12.87 -9.78
CA GLN A 49 -1.07 -14.21 -9.41
C GLN A 49 0.12 -14.65 -10.28
N LYS A 50 0.03 -14.48 -11.60
CA LYS A 50 1.14 -14.79 -12.52
C LYS A 50 2.37 -13.94 -12.23
N ALA A 51 2.19 -12.64 -12.01
CA ALA A 51 3.29 -11.73 -11.72
C ALA A 51 3.95 -12.01 -10.38
N LEU A 52 3.17 -12.40 -9.35
CA LEU A 52 3.68 -12.75 -8.02
C LEU A 52 4.47 -14.07 -8.05
N GLY A 53 4.10 -15.02 -8.93
CA GLY A 53 4.68 -16.35 -8.96
C GLY A 53 4.28 -17.18 -7.72
N ASN A 54 5.20 -18.05 -7.29
CA ASN A 54 4.98 -18.86 -6.10
C ASN A 54 5.31 -18.04 -4.84
N GLU A 55 4.33 -17.72 -4.05
CA GLU A 55 4.47 -16.94 -2.81
C GLU A 55 5.36 -17.61 -1.76
N ASN A 56 5.47 -18.96 -1.79
CA ASN A 56 6.35 -19.70 -0.90
C ASN A 56 7.83 -19.39 -1.16
N ASP A 57 8.21 -19.13 -2.40
CA ASP A 57 9.58 -18.76 -2.76
C ASP A 57 9.96 -17.40 -2.18
N LEU A 58 8.96 -16.56 -1.93
CA LEU A 58 9.13 -15.27 -1.27
C LEU A 58 9.02 -15.35 0.26
N GLY A 59 8.61 -16.49 0.80
CA GLY A 59 8.40 -16.68 2.24
C GLY A 59 7.24 -15.86 2.80
N ILE A 60 6.22 -15.57 2.00
CA ILE A 60 5.04 -14.79 2.36
C ILE A 60 3.75 -15.60 2.15
N ARG A 61 2.65 -15.10 2.68
CA ARG A 61 1.30 -15.63 2.46
C ARG A 61 0.43 -14.52 1.91
N VAL A 62 -0.21 -14.77 0.78
CA VAL A 62 -1.03 -13.76 0.09
C VAL A 62 -2.49 -14.21 0.02
N LYS A 63 -3.41 -13.32 0.34
CA LYS A 63 -4.83 -13.45 0.08
C LYS A 63 -5.28 -12.36 -0.87
N PHE A 64 -6.07 -12.73 -1.86
CA PHE A 64 -6.67 -11.78 -2.78
C PHE A 64 -8.09 -11.44 -2.33
N VAL A 65 -8.41 -10.15 -2.31
CA VAL A 65 -9.75 -9.61 -2.04
C VAL A 65 -10.17 -8.75 -3.21
N ILE A 66 -11.34 -9.03 -3.73
CA ILE A 66 -11.88 -8.28 -4.86
C ILE A 66 -12.56 -7.01 -4.36
N GLN A 67 -12.17 -5.89 -4.94
CA GLN A 67 -12.87 -4.62 -4.83
C GLN A 67 -13.60 -4.35 -6.15
N GLU A 68 -14.93 -4.33 -6.13
CA GLU A 68 -15.73 -4.17 -7.34
C GLU A 68 -15.65 -2.74 -7.90
N LYS A 69 -15.61 -1.75 -7.03
CA LYS A 69 -15.52 -0.33 -7.40
C LYS A 69 -14.61 0.41 -6.40
N PRO A 70 -13.70 1.27 -6.87
CA PRO A 70 -12.86 2.06 -5.98
C PRO A 70 -13.69 3.14 -5.27
N ARG A 71 -13.88 2.98 -3.96
CA ARG A 71 -14.62 3.93 -3.09
C ARG A 71 -13.72 4.61 -2.07
N GLY A 72 -12.45 4.73 -2.40
CA GLY A 72 -11.45 5.34 -1.54
C GLY A 72 -10.74 4.34 -0.61
N LEU A 73 -9.67 4.81 0.02
CA LEU A 73 -8.79 3.99 0.86
C LEU A 73 -9.49 3.35 2.08
N PRO A 74 -10.44 4.01 2.76
CA PRO A 74 -11.12 3.41 3.92
C PRO A 74 -11.90 2.13 3.59
N GLU A 75 -12.38 1.97 2.34
CA GLU A 75 -13.10 0.77 1.92
C GLU A 75 -12.23 -0.50 2.05
N ALA A 76 -10.92 -0.38 1.86
CA ALA A 76 -9.97 -1.48 2.04
C ALA A 76 -10.13 -2.16 3.39
N PHE A 77 -10.25 -1.38 4.47
CA PHE A 77 -10.46 -1.91 5.82
C PHE A 77 -11.84 -2.55 6.00
N THR A 78 -12.85 -2.01 5.34
CA THR A 78 -14.22 -2.52 5.41
C THR A 78 -14.32 -3.91 4.77
N ILE A 79 -13.82 -4.07 3.55
CA ILE A 79 -13.91 -5.34 2.81
C ILE A 79 -12.98 -6.42 3.37
N THR A 80 -11.90 -6.02 4.04
CA THR A 80 -10.95 -6.94 4.67
C THR A 80 -11.22 -7.19 6.16
N LYS A 81 -12.23 -6.55 6.77
CA LYS A 81 -12.52 -6.59 8.21
C LYS A 81 -12.50 -8.00 8.81
N LYS A 82 -13.12 -8.97 8.12
CA LYS A 82 -13.16 -10.37 8.58
C LYS A 82 -11.80 -11.06 8.57
N LEU A 83 -10.88 -10.63 7.70
CA LEU A 83 -9.53 -11.19 7.57
C LEU A 83 -8.56 -10.57 8.56
N ILE A 84 -8.64 -9.26 8.74
CA ILE A 84 -7.74 -8.52 9.65
C ILE A 84 -8.15 -8.65 11.12
N LYS A 85 -9.44 -8.90 11.39
CA LYS A 85 -9.98 -9.01 12.77
C LYS A 85 -9.52 -7.82 13.65
N ASN A 86 -8.90 -8.12 14.79
CA ASN A 86 -8.35 -7.14 15.74
C ASN A 86 -6.82 -7.00 15.64
N GLN A 87 -6.24 -7.35 14.50
CA GLN A 87 -4.79 -7.27 14.31
C GLN A 87 -4.36 -5.86 13.90
N SER A 88 -3.13 -5.50 14.27
CA SER A 88 -2.48 -4.33 13.68
C SER A 88 -2.19 -4.59 12.21
N VAL A 89 -2.47 -3.61 11.36
CA VAL A 89 -2.29 -3.71 9.92
C VAL A 89 -1.49 -2.53 9.39
N ALA A 90 -0.70 -2.77 8.35
CA ALA A 90 -0.09 -1.73 7.54
C ALA A 90 -0.78 -1.71 6.17
N MET A 91 -1.07 -0.52 5.66
CA MET A 91 -1.59 -0.34 4.30
C MET A 91 -0.61 0.44 3.47
N ILE A 92 -0.37 -0.04 2.27
CA ILE A 92 0.48 0.61 1.28
C ILE A 92 -0.17 0.45 -0.10
N LEU A 93 -0.09 1.48 -0.93
CA LEU A 93 -0.59 1.37 -2.30
C LEU A 93 0.45 0.70 -3.20
N GLY A 94 -0.01 -0.13 -4.12
CA GLY A 94 0.87 -0.90 -5.02
C GLY A 94 1.64 -0.05 -6.05
N ASP A 95 1.38 1.26 -6.12
CA ASP A 95 2.10 2.23 -6.94
C ASP A 95 2.93 3.23 -6.12
N ASN A 96 3.04 3.02 -4.81
CA ASN A 96 3.89 3.84 -3.96
C ASN A 96 5.33 3.35 -4.05
N PHE A 97 6.21 4.23 -4.48
CA PHE A 97 7.64 3.97 -4.56
C PHE A 97 8.36 4.72 -3.44
N PHE A 98 8.86 3.97 -2.47
CA PHE A 98 9.61 4.53 -1.34
C PHE A 98 11.11 4.38 -1.59
N PHE A 99 11.82 5.47 -1.48
CA PHE A 99 13.26 5.51 -1.60
C PHE A 99 13.88 6.27 -0.43
N GLY A 100 14.92 5.72 0.14
CA GLY A 100 15.67 6.34 1.23
C GLY A 100 16.31 5.33 2.16
N SER A 101 17.36 5.76 2.83
CA SER A 101 17.99 5.00 3.92
C SER A 101 17.06 4.97 5.14
N MET A 102 17.17 3.93 5.96
CA MET A 102 16.43 3.81 7.23
C MET A 102 14.89 3.70 7.14
N LEU A 103 14.31 3.45 5.97
CA LEU A 103 12.85 3.29 5.82
C LEU A 103 12.32 2.10 6.64
N SER A 104 12.93 0.92 6.51
CA SER A 104 12.50 -0.27 7.25
C SER A 104 12.58 -0.09 8.77
N PRO A 105 13.67 0.42 9.38
CA PRO A 105 13.70 0.77 10.80
C PRO A 105 12.62 1.79 11.21
N LEU A 106 12.37 2.79 10.38
CA LEU A 106 11.34 3.80 10.63
C LEU A 106 9.94 3.17 10.70
N ILE A 107 9.60 2.32 9.73
CA ILE A 107 8.32 1.61 9.68
C ILE A 107 8.19 0.65 10.87
N LYS A 108 9.24 -0.09 11.20
CA LYS A 108 9.25 -1.01 12.36
C LYS A 108 8.97 -0.31 13.69
N LYS A 109 9.35 0.95 13.84
CA LYS A 109 8.97 1.76 15.02
C LYS A 109 7.45 1.83 15.20
N SER A 110 6.70 1.89 14.10
CA SER A 110 5.23 1.97 14.12
C SER A 110 4.57 0.71 14.65
N PHE A 111 5.24 -0.45 14.60
CA PHE A 111 4.69 -1.71 15.13
C PHE A 111 4.53 -1.72 16.66
N ARG A 112 5.14 -0.74 17.35
CA ARG A 112 4.96 -0.54 18.79
C ARG A 112 3.70 0.24 19.14
N LEU A 113 2.97 0.74 18.14
CA LEU A 113 1.75 1.50 18.35
C LEU A 113 0.66 0.58 18.91
N LYS A 114 0.14 0.92 20.09
CA LYS A 114 -0.93 0.13 20.73
C LYS A 114 -2.33 0.58 20.31
N ASN A 115 -2.50 1.88 20.05
CA ASN A 115 -3.78 2.49 19.69
C ASN A 115 -3.58 3.59 18.65
N GLY A 116 -4.56 3.81 17.79
CA GLY A 116 -4.51 4.83 16.74
C GLY A 116 -3.84 4.35 15.46
N CYS A 117 -3.33 5.27 14.67
CA CYS A 117 -2.60 4.97 13.43
C CYS A 117 -1.41 5.90 13.24
N ASN A 118 -0.40 5.41 12.52
CA ASN A 118 0.69 6.22 12.00
C ASN A 118 0.47 6.44 10.51
N ILE A 119 0.66 7.66 10.05
CA ILE A 119 0.70 7.99 8.63
C ILE A 119 2.08 8.54 8.30
N TYR A 120 2.57 8.24 7.11
CA TYR A 120 3.85 8.72 6.61
C TYR A 120 3.59 9.83 5.61
N LEU A 121 4.24 10.96 5.84
CA LEU A 121 4.09 12.17 5.04
C LEU A 121 5.42 12.53 4.42
N TYR A 122 5.36 13.18 3.26
CA TYR A 122 6.52 13.78 2.63
C TYR A 122 6.19 15.20 2.16
N PRO A 123 7.15 16.12 2.14
CA PRO A 123 6.93 17.46 1.63
C PRO A 123 6.72 17.42 0.11
N SER A 124 5.73 18.16 -0.38
CA SER A 124 5.43 18.26 -1.81
C SER A 124 4.97 19.66 -2.19
N ASN A 125 5.44 20.15 -3.32
CA ASN A 125 4.96 21.40 -3.92
C ASN A 125 3.72 21.19 -4.80
N LYS A 126 3.31 19.92 -5.06
CA LYS A 126 2.16 19.56 -5.90
C LYS A 126 0.98 19.08 -5.05
N THR A 127 0.51 19.93 -4.14
CA THR A 127 -0.54 19.56 -3.17
C THR A 127 -1.88 19.24 -3.82
N SER A 128 -2.19 19.81 -4.99
CA SER A 128 -3.45 19.54 -5.72
C SER A 128 -3.63 18.08 -6.20
N SER A 129 -2.55 17.30 -6.19
CA SER A 129 -2.58 15.91 -6.66
C SER A 129 -2.60 14.88 -5.53
N TYR A 130 -2.55 15.30 -4.29
CA TYR A 130 -2.40 14.45 -3.11
C TYR A 130 -3.35 14.84 -1.97
N GLY A 131 -3.60 13.91 -1.07
CA GLY A 131 -4.16 14.24 0.24
C GLY A 131 -3.18 15.11 1.04
N VAL A 132 -3.69 16.16 1.65
CA VAL A 132 -2.88 17.14 2.39
C VAL A 132 -3.20 17.07 3.88
N VAL A 133 -2.18 17.13 4.71
CA VAL A 133 -2.32 17.16 6.17
C VAL A 133 -2.10 18.56 6.69
N GLU A 134 -3.11 19.08 7.38
CA GLU A 134 -3.03 20.36 8.08
C GLU A 134 -2.62 20.14 9.55
N PHE A 135 -1.63 20.90 10.02
CA PHE A 135 -1.17 20.85 11.39
C PHE A 135 -1.65 22.08 12.18
N ASN A 136 -1.88 21.90 13.46
CA ASN A 136 -2.10 23.01 14.38
C ASN A 136 -0.77 23.62 14.86
N LYS A 137 -0.86 24.73 15.62
CA LYS A 137 0.31 25.45 16.18
C LYS A 137 1.19 24.56 17.10
N LYS A 138 0.71 23.40 17.55
CA LYS A 138 1.44 22.43 18.40
C LYS A 138 1.95 21.22 17.60
N ASN A 139 2.05 21.32 16.28
CA ASN A 139 2.45 20.23 15.36
C ASN A 139 1.62 18.93 15.49
N LYS A 140 0.36 19.05 15.89
CA LYS A 140 -0.58 17.92 15.87
C LYS A 140 -1.45 18.00 14.62
N ILE A 141 -1.76 16.87 14.05
CA ILE A 141 -2.67 16.77 12.90
C ILE A 141 -4.02 17.37 13.30
N LYS A 142 -4.46 18.38 12.55
CA LYS A 142 -5.76 19.03 12.71
C LYS A 142 -6.77 18.44 11.75
N LYS A 143 -6.36 18.21 10.50
CA LYS A 143 -7.23 17.74 9.42
C LYS A 143 -6.42 17.01 8.36
N ILE A 144 -7.06 16.04 7.74
CA ILE A 144 -6.60 15.42 6.48
C ILE A 144 -7.60 15.84 5.42
N ILE A 145 -7.14 16.46 4.36
CA ILE A 145 -7.95 16.94 3.25
C ILE A 145 -7.64 16.05 2.06
N GLU A 146 -8.63 15.27 1.66
CA GLU A 146 -8.58 14.49 0.44
C GLU A 146 -8.81 15.39 -0.79
N LYS A 147 -8.40 14.87 -1.93
CA LYS A 147 -8.52 15.53 -3.24
C LYS A 147 -9.97 15.53 -3.71
#